data_70d85301f70b74360bea2ff030d54142
#
_entry.id   70d85301f70b74360bea2ff030d54142
#
_cell.length_a   1.000
_cell.length_b   1.000
_cell.length_c   1.000
_cell.angle_alpha   90.00
_cell.angle_beta   90.00
_cell.angle_gamma   90.00
#
_symmetry.space_group_name_H-M   'P 1'
#
loop_
_entity.id
_entity.type
_entity.pdbx_description
1 polymer ?
#
loop_
_entity_poly.entity_id
_entity_poly.type
_entity_poly.pdbx_seq_one_letter_code
_entity_poly.pdbx_strand_id
1 'polypeptide(L)'
;MNSAPSFDDRKRVVERGYDKVAHDYARLEGETAWPRMRWLKKMLNQLEPGSSILDLGCGSGDPADIEVAKEHKVTGVDISQTQINLARQNVPTGNFIHGDAGSVEFPVASFDAVISFYTLEHIPREEHETILRRIHQWLRPDGFLLISLEAGEVDSIISEWLGVPMHFSCFDPETVKWLVNRVGFEIVETEIESQVEQGDAIPYLWLLARKQ
;
A
#
# COMPACT_ATOMS: atom_id res chain seq x y z
N MET A 1 -20.85 -7.36 26.57
CA MET A 1 -19.74 -6.43 26.27
C MET A 1 -18.89 -7.16 25.22
N ASN A 2 -19.00 -6.74 23.97
CA ASN A 2 -18.07 -7.27 22.95
C ASN A 2 -16.70 -6.66 23.26
N SER A 3 -15.72 -7.50 23.60
CA SER A 3 -14.31 -7.07 23.66
C SER A 3 -13.92 -6.51 22.29
N ALA A 4 -13.11 -5.44 22.27
CA ALA A 4 -12.53 -4.97 21.02
C ALA A 4 -11.84 -6.15 20.30
N PRO A 5 -11.94 -6.25 18.96
CA PRO A 5 -11.29 -7.32 18.22
C PRO A 5 -9.79 -7.33 18.51
N SER A 6 -9.21 -8.52 18.61
CA SER A 6 -7.75 -8.65 18.77
C SER A 6 -7.04 -8.17 17.51
N PHE A 7 -5.77 -7.85 17.63
CA PHE A 7 -4.92 -7.41 16.53
C PHE A 7 -4.99 -8.34 15.30
N ASP A 8 -4.89 -9.65 15.52
CA ASP A 8 -5.01 -10.67 14.48
C ASP A 8 -6.42 -10.73 13.86
N ASP A 9 -7.47 -10.47 14.65
CA ASP A 9 -8.83 -10.52 14.14
C ASP A 9 -9.12 -9.40 13.14
N ARG A 10 -8.54 -8.21 13.31
CA ARG A 10 -8.65 -7.09 12.36
C ARG A 10 -8.04 -7.43 11.01
N LYS A 11 -6.85 -8.01 11.00
CA LYS A 11 -6.16 -8.46 9.78
C LYS A 11 -6.92 -9.60 9.07
N ARG A 12 -7.49 -10.53 9.83
CA ARG A 12 -8.36 -11.58 9.26
C ARG A 12 -9.63 -11.03 8.61
N VAL A 13 -10.18 -9.93 9.14
CA VAL A 13 -11.31 -9.25 8.49
C VAL A 13 -10.88 -8.70 7.13
N VAL A 14 -9.71 -8.05 7.04
CA VAL A 14 -9.15 -7.53 5.79
C VAL A 14 -8.88 -8.66 4.79
N GLU A 15 -8.16 -9.71 5.19
CA GLU A 15 -7.88 -10.90 4.37
C GLU A 15 -9.17 -11.47 3.75
N ARG A 16 -10.16 -11.78 4.59
CA ARG A 16 -11.43 -12.35 4.15
C ARG A 16 -12.27 -11.38 3.30
N GLY A 17 -12.18 -10.09 3.60
CA GLY A 17 -12.82 -9.03 2.83
C GLY A 17 -12.29 -9.02 1.41
N TYR A 18 -10.98 -8.85 1.25
CA TYR A 18 -10.34 -8.81 -0.08
C TYR A 18 -10.43 -10.13 -0.84
N ASP A 19 -10.40 -11.29 -0.17
CA ASP A 19 -10.64 -12.58 -0.85
C ASP A 19 -12.03 -12.65 -1.51
N LYS A 20 -13.02 -12.00 -0.90
CA LYS A 20 -14.40 -11.98 -1.45
C LYS A 20 -14.60 -10.97 -2.55
N VAL A 21 -14.01 -9.77 -2.41
CA VAL A 21 -14.26 -8.65 -3.33
C VAL A 21 -13.18 -8.48 -4.40
N ALA A 22 -12.18 -9.37 -4.48
CA ALA A 22 -11.01 -9.23 -5.33
C ALA A 22 -11.34 -8.81 -6.78
N HIS A 23 -12.32 -9.47 -7.41
CA HIS A 23 -12.71 -9.16 -8.79
C HIS A 23 -13.46 -7.81 -8.93
N ASP A 24 -14.30 -7.47 -7.96
CA ASP A 24 -15.03 -6.21 -7.95
C ASP A 24 -14.07 -5.05 -7.65
N TYR A 25 -13.13 -5.28 -6.74
CA TYR A 25 -12.08 -4.32 -6.42
C TYR A 25 -11.15 -4.06 -7.60
N ALA A 26 -10.70 -5.09 -8.31
CA ALA A 26 -9.87 -4.93 -9.51
C ALA A 26 -10.54 -4.05 -10.59
N ARG A 27 -11.87 -4.13 -10.72
CA ARG A 27 -12.63 -3.24 -11.61
C ARG A 27 -12.62 -1.80 -11.10
N LEU A 28 -12.85 -1.58 -9.81
CA LEU A 28 -12.82 -0.26 -9.16
C LEU A 28 -11.43 0.39 -9.30
N GLU A 29 -10.35 -0.37 -9.11
CA GLU A 29 -8.97 0.11 -9.29
C GLU A 29 -8.73 0.66 -10.68
N GLY A 30 -9.24 0.02 -11.72
CA GLY A 30 -9.15 0.52 -13.11
C GLY A 30 -9.83 1.87 -13.32
N GLU A 31 -10.95 2.12 -12.64
CA GLU A 31 -11.71 3.37 -12.72
C GLU A 31 -11.02 4.51 -11.96
N THR A 32 -10.34 4.22 -10.85
CA THR A 32 -9.68 5.19 -9.96
C THR A 32 -8.17 5.32 -10.19
N ALA A 33 -7.65 4.72 -11.27
CA ALA A 33 -6.21 4.59 -11.50
C ALA A 33 -5.44 5.91 -11.69
N TRP A 34 -6.10 7.02 -12.01
CA TRP A 34 -5.42 8.26 -12.46
C TRP A 34 -4.43 8.85 -11.44
N PRO A 35 -4.77 9.13 -10.18
CA PRO A 35 -3.78 9.67 -9.24
C PRO A 35 -2.63 8.68 -9.01
N ARG A 36 -2.94 7.40 -8.80
CA ARG A 36 -1.96 6.33 -8.59
C ARG A 36 -0.93 6.29 -9.71
N MET A 37 -1.39 6.25 -10.97
CA MET A 37 -0.50 6.16 -12.13
C MET A 37 0.34 7.42 -12.34
N ARG A 38 -0.19 8.60 -12.02
CA ARG A 38 0.56 9.86 -12.06
C ARG A 38 1.73 9.84 -11.04
N TRP A 39 1.44 9.49 -9.80
CA TRP A 39 2.44 9.41 -8.73
C TRP A 39 3.46 8.31 -8.99
N LEU A 40 2.99 7.12 -9.42
CA LEU A 40 3.87 6.01 -9.78
C LEU A 40 4.87 6.42 -10.86
N LYS A 41 4.41 6.98 -11.99
CA LYS A 41 5.28 7.43 -13.09
C LYS A 41 6.27 8.50 -12.64
N LYS A 42 5.86 9.43 -11.76
CA LYS A 42 6.78 10.43 -11.19
C LYS A 42 7.93 9.78 -10.44
N MET A 43 7.66 8.74 -9.64
CA MET A 43 8.71 7.99 -8.94
C MET A 43 9.56 7.17 -9.91
N LEU A 44 8.93 6.41 -10.83
CA LEU A 44 9.65 5.55 -11.78
C LEU A 44 10.64 6.33 -12.65
N ASN A 45 10.30 7.56 -13.03
CA ASN A 45 11.19 8.44 -13.81
C ASN A 45 12.49 8.84 -13.05
N GLN A 46 12.60 8.54 -11.75
CA GLN A 46 13.79 8.80 -10.95
C GLN A 46 14.64 7.52 -10.73
N LEU A 47 14.17 6.39 -11.23
CA LEU A 47 14.83 5.09 -11.06
C LEU A 47 15.55 4.66 -12.33
N GLU A 48 16.66 3.95 -12.16
CA GLU A 48 17.36 3.32 -13.29
C GLU A 48 16.56 2.07 -13.76
N PRO A 49 16.51 1.79 -15.08
CA PRO A 49 15.91 0.56 -15.59
C PRO A 49 16.47 -0.69 -14.90
N GLY A 50 15.61 -1.64 -14.61
CA GLY A 50 15.98 -2.87 -13.88
C GLY A 50 16.02 -2.75 -12.37
N SER A 51 15.63 -1.59 -11.80
CA SER A 51 15.48 -1.38 -10.36
C SER A 51 14.55 -2.40 -9.72
N SER A 52 14.79 -2.74 -8.45
CA SER A 52 13.96 -3.66 -7.66
C SER A 52 12.92 -2.88 -6.87
N ILE A 53 11.64 -3.15 -7.10
CA ILE A 53 10.52 -2.44 -6.47
C ILE A 53 9.69 -3.44 -5.66
N LEU A 54 9.39 -3.07 -4.41
CA LEU A 54 8.47 -3.80 -3.55
C LEU A 54 7.12 -3.07 -3.54
N ASP A 55 6.03 -3.80 -3.79
CA ASP A 55 4.66 -3.35 -3.59
C ASP A 55 4.04 -4.03 -2.36
N LEU A 56 3.76 -3.26 -1.32
CA LEU A 56 3.11 -3.71 -0.09
C LEU A 56 1.60 -3.47 -0.18
N GLY A 57 0.82 -4.54 -0.23
CA GLY A 57 -0.60 -4.51 -0.56
C GLY A 57 -0.81 -4.40 -2.06
N CYS A 58 -0.14 -5.28 -2.82
CA CYS A 58 -0.10 -5.18 -4.29
C CYS A 58 -1.44 -5.48 -4.97
N GLY A 59 -2.43 -6.00 -4.24
CA GLY A 59 -3.70 -6.38 -4.80
C GLY A 59 -3.54 -7.34 -6.00
N SER A 60 -4.27 -7.07 -7.07
CA SER A 60 -4.20 -7.83 -8.32
C SER A 60 -2.96 -7.51 -9.19
N GLY A 61 -2.13 -6.56 -8.78
CA GLY A 61 -1.01 -6.05 -9.56
C GLY A 61 -1.40 -5.12 -10.73
N ASP A 62 -2.68 -4.94 -11.00
CA ASP A 62 -3.20 -4.06 -12.04
C ASP A 62 -3.74 -2.76 -11.38
N PRO A 63 -3.38 -1.56 -11.87
CA PRO A 63 -2.47 -1.28 -13.00
C PRO A 63 -1.00 -1.05 -12.59
N ALA A 64 -0.69 -0.97 -11.28
CA ALA A 64 0.60 -0.47 -10.81
C ALA A 64 1.76 -1.42 -11.17
N ASP A 65 1.66 -2.69 -10.80
CA ASP A 65 2.72 -3.67 -11.04
C ASP A 65 2.88 -4.01 -12.52
N ILE A 66 1.79 -3.94 -13.31
CA ILE A 66 1.87 -4.04 -14.77
C ILE A 66 2.77 -2.92 -15.34
N GLU A 67 2.62 -1.69 -14.86
CA GLU A 67 3.46 -0.57 -15.29
C GLU A 67 4.91 -0.74 -14.83
N VAL A 68 5.11 -1.08 -13.56
CA VAL A 68 6.44 -1.33 -12.98
C VAL A 68 7.18 -2.43 -13.75
N ALA A 69 6.51 -3.54 -14.08
CA ALA A 69 7.12 -4.69 -14.73
C ALA A 69 7.60 -4.43 -16.16
N LYS A 70 7.24 -3.30 -16.78
CA LYS A 70 7.73 -2.94 -18.12
C LYS A 70 9.24 -2.72 -18.15
N GLU A 71 9.80 -2.14 -17.08
CA GLU A 71 11.22 -1.76 -17.03
C GLU A 71 11.93 -2.17 -15.74
N HIS A 72 11.18 -2.64 -14.71
CA HIS A 72 11.70 -2.92 -13.37
C HIS A 72 11.32 -4.31 -12.88
N LYS A 73 11.95 -4.74 -11.78
CA LYS A 73 11.65 -6.00 -11.09
C LYS A 73 10.61 -5.76 -10.00
N VAL A 74 9.52 -6.50 -10.04
CA VAL A 74 8.41 -6.42 -9.08
C VAL A 74 8.52 -7.54 -8.05
N THR A 75 8.41 -7.18 -6.78
CA THR A 75 8.03 -8.07 -5.69
C THR A 75 6.77 -7.50 -5.06
N GLY A 76 5.66 -8.25 -5.05
CA GLY A 76 4.40 -7.85 -4.45
C GLY A 76 4.08 -8.70 -3.22
N VAL A 77 3.48 -8.08 -2.20
CA VAL A 77 2.95 -8.75 -1.01
C VAL A 77 1.51 -8.36 -0.84
N ASP A 78 0.62 -9.33 -0.63
CA ASP A 78 -0.77 -9.07 -0.27
C ASP A 78 -1.28 -10.10 0.73
N ILE A 79 -2.16 -9.69 1.61
CA ILE A 79 -2.77 -10.55 2.63
C ILE A 79 -3.85 -11.47 2.05
N SER A 80 -4.41 -11.14 0.88
CA SER A 80 -5.41 -11.94 0.18
C SER A 80 -4.76 -12.91 -0.79
N GLN A 81 -5.02 -14.21 -0.60
CA GLN A 81 -4.55 -15.23 -1.53
C GLN A 81 -5.20 -15.08 -2.92
N THR A 82 -6.43 -14.58 -2.97
CA THR A 82 -7.15 -14.34 -4.24
C THR A 82 -6.47 -13.24 -5.04
N GLN A 83 -6.10 -12.13 -4.39
CA GLN A 83 -5.35 -11.03 -5.02
C GLN A 83 -3.99 -11.52 -5.55
N ILE A 84 -3.24 -12.27 -4.77
CA ILE A 84 -1.95 -12.85 -5.20
C ILE A 84 -2.09 -13.75 -6.43
N ASN A 85 -3.17 -14.53 -6.50
CA ASN A 85 -3.42 -15.37 -7.67
C ASN A 85 -3.69 -14.52 -8.93
N LEU A 86 -4.43 -13.42 -8.79
CA LEU A 86 -4.66 -12.46 -9.87
C LEU A 86 -3.35 -11.74 -10.26
N ALA A 87 -2.57 -11.27 -9.30
CA ALA A 87 -1.29 -10.60 -9.54
C ALA A 87 -0.33 -11.49 -10.36
N ARG A 88 -0.24 -12.78 -10.04
CA ARG A 88 0.57 -13.75 -10.80
C ARG A 88 0.09 -13.96 -12.24
N GLN A 89 -1.21 -13.80 -12.49
CA GLN A 89 -1.78 -13.87 -13.84
C GLN A 89 -1.51 -12.58 -14.62
N ASN A 90 -1.68 -11.43 -13.97
CA ASN A 90 -1.54 -10.11 -14.60
C ASN A 90 -0.07 -9.75 -14.85
N VAL A 91 0.85 -10.18 -13.96
CA VAL A 91 2.29 -9.87 -14.03
C VAL A 91 3.11 -11.16 -13.86
N PRO A 92 3.16 -12.04 -14.87
CA PRO A 92 3.85 -13.34 -14.77
C PRO A 92 5.35 -13.27 -14.48
N THR A 93 5.97 -12.11 -14.70
CA THR A 93 7.40 -11.86 -14.43
C THR A 93 7.67 -11.39 -13.00
N GLY A 94 6.62 -11.03 -12.25
CA GLY A 94 6.70 -10.56 -10.86
C GLY A 94 6.87 -11.70 -9.86
N ASN A 95 7.40 -11.37 -8.70
CA ASN A 95 7.47 -12.29 -7.54
C ASN A 95 6.39 -11.90 -6.53
N PHE A 96 5.31 -12.70 -6.41
CA PHE A 96 4.17 -12.38 -5.55
C PHE A 96 4.07 -13.33 -4.36
N ILE A 97 3.99 -12.74 -3.16
CA ILE A 97 4.04 -13.41 -1.86
C ILE A 97 2.71 -13.19 -1.15
N HIS A 98 2.00 -14.28 -0.81
CA HIS A 98 0.87 -14.22 0.10
C HIS A 98 1.39 -14.01 1.53
N GLY A 99 1.06 -12.88 2.16
CA GLY A 99 1.55 -12.55 3.49
C GLY A 99 1.05 -11.21 4.01
N ASP A 100 1.22 -11.01 5.31
CA ASP A 100 0.90 -9.77 6.00
C ASP A 100 2.07 -8.78 5.87
N ALA A 101 1.82 -7.60 5.32
CA ALA A 101 2.80 -6.51 5.20
C ALA A 101 3.44 -6.12 6.54
N GLY A 102 2.71 -6.28 7.65
CA GLY A 102 3.21 -6.03 9.00
C GLY A 102 4.18 -7.08 9.53
N SER A 103 4.24 -8.28 8.92
CA SER A 103 5.06 -9.40 9.41
C SER A 103 6.08 -9.94 8.41
N VAL A 104 5.94 -9.63 7.12
CA VAL A 104 6.90 -10.05 6.10
C VAL A 104 8.28 -9.46 6.35
N GLU A 105 9.33 -10.21 6.01
CA GLU A 105 10.73 -9.80 6.18
C GLU A 105 11.50 -9.87 4.87
N PHE A 106 12.30 -8.86 4.61
CA PHE A 106 13.22 -8.80 3.47
C PHE A 106 14.64 -8.45 3.93
N PRO A 107 15.67 -8.80 3.16
CA PRO A 107 17.04 -8.39 3.45
C PRO A 107 17.17 -6.85 3.46
N VAL A 108 18.08 -6.35 4.29
CA VAL A 108 18.42 -4.92 4.33
C VAL A 108 18.94 -4.47 2.96
N ALA A 109 18.54 -3.27 2.52
CA ALA A 109 18.98 -2.66 1.27
C ALA A 109 18.76 -3.54 0.03
N SER A 110 17.59 -4.19 -0.06
CA SER A 110 17.23 -5.08 -1.19
C SER A 110 16.42 -4.39 -2.28
N PHE A 111 15.77 -3.24 -1.98
CA PHE A 111 14.90 -2.54 -2.91
C PHE A 111 15.39 -1.12 -3.20
N ASP A 112 15.15 -0.67 -4.43
CA ASP A 112 15.41 0.70 -4.89
C ASP A 112 14.18 1.60 -4.60
N ALA A 113 12.99 1.01 -4.59
CA ALA A 113 11.76 1.69 -4.16
C ALA A 113 10.80 0.73 -3.46
N VAL A 114 9.95 1.31 -2.62
CA VAL A 114 8.78 0.64 -2.03
C VAL A 114 7.56 1.49 -2.34
N ILE A 115 6.52 0.85 -2.86
CA ILE A 115 5.20 1.46 -3.07
C ILE A 115 4.17 0.77 -2.16
N SER A 116 3.16 1.52 -1.74
CA SER A 116 2.03 0.98 -0.98
C SER A 116 0.83 1.89 -1.16
N PHE A 117 -0.16 1.44 -1.92
CA PHE A 117 -1.34 2.23 -2.26
C PHE A 117 -2.58 1.68 -1.58
N TYR A 118 -3.31 2.54 -0.85
CA TYR A 118 -4.58 2.18 -0.19
C TYR A 118 -4.47 0.97 0.74
N THR A 119 -3.31 0.78 1.38
CA THR A 119 -3.00 -0.42 2.18
C THR A 119 -2.86 -0.09 3.65
N LEU A 120 -2.17 1.02 3.97
CA LEU A 120 -1.88 1.36 5.36
C LEU A 120 -3.14 1.59 6.17
N GLU A 121 -4.21 2.10 5.58
CA GLU A 121 -5.51 2.27 6.24
C GLU A 121 -6.18 0.97 6.68
N HIS A 122 -5.76 -0.18 6.15
CA HIS A 122 -6.25 -1.50 6.56
C HIS A 122 -5.36 -2.15 7.63
N ILE A 123 -4.20 -1.57 7.89
CA ILE A 123 -3.27 -2.03 8.93
C ILE A 123 -3.55 -1.25 10.21
N PRO A 124 -3.61 -1.91 11.39
CA PRO A 124 -3.76 -1.20 12.64
C PRO A 124 -2.72 -0.09 12.78
N ARG A 125 -3.16 1.16 13.04
CA ARG A 125 -2.29 2.33 13.04
C ARG A 125 -1.11 2.25 14.03
N GLU A 126 -1.24 1.46 15.09
CA GLU A 126 -0.17 1.17 16.02
C GLU A 126 1.01 0.41 15.41
N GLU A 127 0.82 -0.22 14.23
CA GLU A 127 1.90 -0.87 13.46
C GLU A 127 2.58 0.07 12.45
N HIS A 128 1.99 1.20 12.10
CA HIS A 128 2.47 2.05 11.01
C HIS A 128 3.93 2.48 11.19
N GLU A 129 4.34 2.90 12.40
CA GLU A 129 5.75 3.26 12.64
C GLU A 129 6.68 2.05 12.45
N THR A 130 6.27 0.86 12.90
CA THR A 130 7.08 -0.36 12.75
C THR A 130 7.26 -0.74 11.29
N ILE A 131 6.18 -0.66 10.50
CA ILE A 131 6.22 -0.96 9.06
C ILE A 131 7.11 0.06 8.33
N LEU A 132 6.96 1.35 8.61
CA LEU A 132 7.81 2.40 8.02
C LEU A 132 9.29 2.20 8.36
N ARG A 133 9.63 1.76 9.59
CA ARG A 133 11.01 1.40 9.96
C ARG A 133 11.54 0.21 9.18
N ARG A 134 10.72 -0.82 8.95
CA ARG A 134 11.09 -1.97 8.13
C ARG A 134 11.30 -1.56 6.68
N ILE A 135 10.38 -0.80 6.09
CA ILE A 135 10.54 -0.26 4.74
C ILE A 135 11.86 0.52 4.62
N HIS A 136 12.16 1.37 5.60
CA HIS A 136 13.41 2.11 5.62
C HIS A 136 14.64 1.17 5.64
N GLN A 137 14.59 0.05 6.37
CA GLN A 137 15.68 -0.93 6.38
C GLN A 137 15.81 -1.67 5.04
N TRP A 138 14.70 -2.03 4.39
CA TRP A 138 14.69 -2.75 3.11
C TRP A 138 15.14 -1.91 1.94
N LEU A 139 14.94 -0.60 2.01
CA LEU A 139 15.39 0.34 0.98
C LEU A 139 16.91 0.51 1.00
N ARG A 140 17.49 0.58 -0.20
CA ARG A 140 18.86 1.03 -0.41
C ARG A 140 19.02 2.50 0.02
N PRO A 141 20.25 2.98 0.28
CA PRO A 141 20.50 4.41 0.41
C PRO A 141 19.92 5.16 -0.80
N ASP A 142 19.32 6.30 -0.57
CA ASP A 142 18.65 7.13 -1.58
C ASP A 142 17.39 6.49 -2.22
N GLY A 143 16.93 5.33 -1.76
CA GLY A 143 15.72 4.65 -2.25
C GLY A 143 14.44 5.41 -1.94
N PHE A 144 13.41 5.18 -2.73
CA PHE A 144 12.15 5.91 -2.65
C PHE A 144 11.05 5.12 -1.92
N LEU A 145 10.23 5.87 -1.18
CA LEU A 145 8.96 5.42 -0.62
C LEU A 145 7.83 6.23 -1.26
N LEU A 146 6.85 5.54 -1.86
CA LEU A 146 5.63 6.17 -2.36
C LEU A 146 4.42 5.48 -1.73
N ILE A 147 3.65 6.24 -0.96
CA ILE A 147 2.46 5.74 -0.29
C ILE A 147 1.23 6.58 -0.61
N SER A 148 0.07 5.94 -0.58
CA SER A 148 -1.21 6.60 -0.46
C SER A 148 -2.05 5.95 0.63
N LEU A 149 -2.80 6.76 1.37
CA LEU A 149 -3.76 6.32 2.38
C LEU A 149 -4.84 7.39 2.58
N GLU A 150 -5.98 6.99 3.13
CA GLU A 150 -7.07 7.92 3.42
C GLU A 150 -6.59 9.08 4.32
N ALA A 151 -6.93 10.32 3.92
CA ALA A 151 -6.54 11.53 4.62
C ALA A 151 -7.56 11.89 5.72
N GLY A 152 -7.64 11.05 6.74
CA GLY A 152 -8.52 11.22 7.88
C GLY A 152 -7.94 10.60 9.14
N GLU A 153 -8.50 10.89 10.28
CA GLU A 153 -8.14 10.22 11.53
C GLU A 153 -9.22 9.19 11.88
N VAL A 154 -8.83 7.90 11.82
CA VAL A 154 -9.67 6.78 12.21
C VAL A 154 -8.88 5.89 13.15
N ASP A 155 -9.35 5.76 14.40
CA ASP A 155 -8.63 4.94 15.40
C ASP A 155 -8.63 3.46 15.03
N SER A 156 -9.82 2.87 14.96
CA SER A 156 -10.01 1.49 14.52
C SER A 156 -11.51 1.24 14.37
N ILE A 157 -11.97 1.00 13.15
CA ILE A 157 -13.36 0.65 12.89
C ILE A 157 -13.44 -0.57 11.97
N ILE A 158 -14.53 -1.33 12.10
CA ILE A 158 -14.95 -2.29 11.09
C ILE A 158 -16.26 -1.74 10.51
N SER A 159 -16.24 -1.42 9.22
CA SER A 159 -17.40 -0.92 8.48
C SER A 159 -17.64 -1.78 7.24
N GLU A 160 -18.82 -1.63 6.65
CA GLU A 160 -19.12 -2.29 5.38
C GLU A 160 -18.45 -1.51 4.24
N TRP A 161 -17.73 -2.23 3.38
CA TRP A 161 -17.10 -1.71 2.17
C TRP A 161 -17.24 -2.74 1.05
N LEU A 162 -17.76 -2.35 -0.10
CA LEU A 162 -18.10 -3.24 -1.22
C LEU A 162 -18.94 -4.49 -0.80
N GLY A 163 -19.84 -4.30 0.17
CA GLY A 163 -20.72 -5.36 0.68
C GLY A 163 -20.06 -6.39 1.60
N VAL A 164 -18.87 -6.10 2.13
CA VAL A 164 -18.17 -6.94 3.10
C VAL A 164 -17.67 -6.12 4.30
N PRO A 165 -17.53 -6.73 5.49
CA PRO A 165 -16.83 -6.09 6.59
C PRO A 165 -15.38 -5.83 6.23
N MET A 166 -14.89 -4.60 6.48
CA MET A 166 -13.51 -4.19 6.26
C MET A 166 -13.02 -3.37 7.47
N HIS A 167 -11.77 -3.61 7.88
CA HIS A 167 -11.14 -2.84 8.94
C HIS A 167 -10.45 -1.61 8.36
N PHE A 168 -10.63 -0.45 9.02
CA PHE A 168 -9.96 0.81 8.71
C PHE A 168 -9.33 1.39 9.96
N SER A 169 -8.13 1.93 9.82
CA SER A 169 -7.36 2.58 10.89
C SER A 169 -6.28 3.47 10.26
N CYS A 170 -6.35 4.78 10.47
CA CYS A 170 -5.37 5.72 9.93
C CYS A 170 -5.14 6.89 10.88
N PHE A 171 -3.97 7.51 10.76
CA PHE A 171 -3.66 8.80 11.36
C PHE A 171 -4.00 9.93 10.41
N ASP A 172 -4.20 11.13 10.96
CA ASP A 172 -4.29 12.34 10.16
C ASP A 172 -3.00 12.57 9.34
N PRO A 173 -3.08 13.35 8.23
CA PRO A 173 -1.95 13.57 7.33
C PRO A 173 -0.70 14.15 7.97
N GLU A 174 -0.83 15.01 8.98
CA GLU A 174 0.33 15.62 9.66
C GLU A 174 1.06 14.59 10.53
N THR A 175 0.31 13.73 11.21
CA THR A 175 0.87 12.61 11.98
C THR A 175 1.59 11.62 11.05
N VAL A 176 1.01 11.28 9.89
CA VAL A 176 1.67 10.40 8.90
C VAL A 176 2.98 11.03 8.42
N LYS A 177 2.99 12.30 8.03
CA LYS A 177 4.21 13.01 7.62
C LYS A 177 5.26 13.05 8.72
N TRP A 178 4.84 13.27 9.96
CA TRP A 178 5.72 13.24 11.11
C TRP A 178 6.35 11.83 11.32
N LEU A 179 5.57 10.76 11.22
CA LEU A 179 6.08 9.39 11.32
C LEU A 179 7.10 9.08 10.23
N VAL A 180 6.82 9.46 8.98
CA VAL A 180 7.72 9.26 7.83
C VAL A 180 9.06 9.97 8.08
N ASN A 181 9.03 11.25 8.47
CA ASN A 181 10.26 12.00 8.80
C ASN A 181 11.00 11.38 10.00
N ARG A 182 10.26 10.99 11.05
CA ARG A 182 10.85 10.43 12.28
C ARG A 182 11.63 9.13 12.03
N VAL A 183 11.23 8.32 11.06
CA VAL A 183 11.93 7.07 10.75
C VAL A 183 13.12 7.24 9.81
N GLY A 184 13.40 8.46 9.33
CA GLY A 184 14.60 8.79 8.55
C GLY A 184 14.36 9.00 7.06
N PHE A 185 13.12 9.27 6.66
CA PHE A 185 12.81 9.70 5.30
C PHE A 185 12.79 11.23 5.18
N GLU A 186 13.16 11.73 4.02
CA GLU A 186 12.89 13.09 3.57
C GLU A 186 11.69 13.11 2.65
N ILE A 187 10.65 13.87 2.99
CA ILE A 187 9.47 14.02 2.14
C ILE A 187 9.85 14.90 0.94
N VAL A 188 9.77 14.31 -0.26
CA VAL A 188 10.06 15.00 -1.53
C VAL A 188 8.82 15.75 -2.01
N GLU A 189 7.66 15.13 -1.91
CA GLU A 189 6.39 15.72 -2.36
C GLU A 189 5.22 15.10 -1.61
N THR A 190 4.18 15.89 -1.37
CA THR A 190 2.93 15.41 -0.77
C THR A 190 1.76 16.24 -1.27
N GLU A 191 0.60 15.59 -1.46
CA GLU A 191 -0.64 16.22 -1.88
C GLU A 191 -1.83 15.46 -1.30
N ILE A 192 -2.94 16.15 -1.07
CA ILE A 192 -4.22 15.53 -0.73
C ILE A 192 -5.12 15.66 -1.97
N GLU A 193 -5.53 14.51 -2.52
CA GLU A 193 -6.43 14.44 -3.67
C GLU A 193 -7.66 13.62 -3.33
N SER A 194 -8.85 14.13 -3.68
CA SER A 194 -10.08 13.36 -3.50
C SER A 194 -10.35 12.49 -4.71
N GLN A 195 -10.78 11.26 -4.45
CA GLN A 195 -11.28 10.32 -5.43
C GLN A 195 -12.75 10.01 -5.15
N VAL A 196 -13.51 9.71 -6.18
CA VAL A 196 -14.91 9.31 -6.01
C VAL A 196 -14.98 7.80 -5.86
N GLU A 197 -15.41 7.34 -4.68
CA GLU A 197 -15.66 5.92 -4.39
C GLU A 197 -17.10 5.74 -3.96
N GLN A 198 -17.83 4.87 -4.64
CA GLN A 198 -19.25 4.59 -4.36
C GLN A 198 -20.15 5.85 -4.28
N GLY A 199 -19.75 6.94 -4.97
CA GLY A 199 -20.48 8.22 -5.01
C GLY A 199 -20.00 9.26 -3.99
N ASP A 200 -19.13 8.91 -3.08
CA ASP A 200 -18.54 9.81 -2.09
C ASP A 200 -17.15 10.28 -2.49
N ALA A 201 -16.79 11.53 -2.19
CA ALA A 201 -15.46 12.07 -2.42
C ALA A 201 -14.56 11.75 -1.22
N ILE A 202 -13.70 10.77 -1.36
CA ILE A 202 -12.77 10.34 -0.31
C ILE A 202 -11.42 11.03 -0.54
N PRO A 203 -10.91 11.80 0.44
CA PRO A 203 -9.59 12.42 0.33
C PRO A 203 -8.48 11.41 0.64
N TYR A 204 -7.45 11.36 -0.19
CA TYR A 204 -6.26 10.54 0.01
C TYR A 204 -5.01 11.41 0.11
N LEU A 205 -4.19 11.12 1.10
CA LEU A 205 -2.82 11.64 1.19
C LEU A 205 -1.94 10.82 0.24
N TRP A 206 -1.27 11.51 -0.68
CA TRP A 206 -0.19 11.00 -1.51
C TRP A 206 1.13 11.54 -0.98
N LEU A 207 2.11 10.67 -0.81
CA LEU A 207 3.40 11.03 -0.23
C LEU A 207 4.53 10.28 -0.93
N LEU A 208 5.44 11.03 -1.55
CA LEU A 208 6.71 10.55 -2.08
C LEU A 208 7.83 11.01 -1.14
N ALA A 209 8.63 10.07 -0.67
CA ALA A 209 9.76 10.34 0.21
C ALA A 209 11.01 9.59 -0.25
N ARG A 210 12.17 10.05 0.21
CA ARG A 210 13.49 9.46 -0.09
C ARG A 210 14.17 9.07 1.21
N LYS A 211 14.79 7.89 1.24
CA LYS A 211 15.63 7.46 2.35
C LYS A 211 16.90 8.31 2.42
N GLN A 212 17.17 8.87 3.61
CA GLN A 212 18.42 9.57 3.92
C GLN A 212 19.50 8.60 4.40
#